data_4546cc937942a671760d4c9233f53123
#
_entry.id   4546cc937942a671760d4c9233f53123
#
_cell.length_a   1.000
_cell.length_b   1.000
_cell.length_c   1.000
_cell.angle_alpha   90.00
_cell.angle_beta   90.00
_cell.angle_gamma   90.00
#
_symmetry.space_group_name_H-M   'P 1'
#
loop_
_entity.id
_entity.type
_entity.pdbx_description
1 polymer ?
#
loop_
_entity_poly.entity_id
_entity_poly.type
_entity_poly.pdbx_seq_one_letter_code
_entity_poly.pdbx_strand_id
1 'polypeptide(L)'
;MSKKFAEYSKLDLSNVNKEVLKKWQDGDIFHKSLEIREGHPSFVFYEGPPSANGMPGIHHVIARSIKDIFCRYKTMKGYLVNRKAGWDTHGLPVELGVEKTLGITKEDIGKKISVAEYNAACRRDVMKFTKEWTDLTQKMGYWVDLENP
;
A
#
# COMPACT_ATOMS: atom_id res chain seq x y z
N MET A 1 -13.66 36.73 -21.89
CA MET A 1 -12.39 35.96 -21.80
C MET A 1 -12.61 34.77 -20.88
N SER A 2 -12.40 33.57 -21.36
CA SER A 2 -12.46 32.39 -20.47
C SER A 2 -11.33 32.47 -19.44
N LYS A 3 -11.62 32.32 -18.13
CA LYS A 3 -10.62 32.32 -17.11
C LYS A 3 -9.70 31.09 -17.32
N LYS A 4 -8.40 31.30 -17.41
CA LYS A 4 -7.41 30.26 -17.67
C LYS A 4 -7.32 29.25 -16.50
N PHE A 5 -7.64 29.71 -15.30
CA PHE A 5 -7.59 28.90 -14.07
C PHE A 5 -8.91 29.05 -13.30
N ALA A 6 -9.30 27.98 -12.60
CA ALA A 6 -10.44 28.00 -11.69
C ALA A 6 -10.11 28.88 -10.46
N GLU A 7 -11.11 29.64 -10.01
CA GLU A 7 -11.02 30.41 -8.77
C GLU A 7 -11.75 29.65 -7.66
N TYR A 8 -11.11 29.52 -6.52
CA TYR A 8 -11.65 28.85 -5.35
C TYR A 8 -11.84 29.86 -4.22
N SER A 9 -13.00 29.88 -3.58
CA SER A 9 -13.31 30.79 -2.48
C SER A 9 -12.59 30.40 -1.18
N LYS A 10 -12.24 29.11 -1.04
CA LYS A 10 -11.50 28.55 0.10
C LYS A 10 -10.76 27.28 -0.31
N LEU A 11 -9.76 26.93 0.46
CA LEU A 11 -9.05 25.66 0.31
C LEU A 11 -9.84 24.54 1.00
N ASP A 12 -10.34 23.59 0.22
CA ASP A 12 -10.97 22.36 0.68
C ASP A 12 -10.10 21.16 0.25
N LEU A 13 -9.16 20.78 1.11
CA LEU A 13 -8.20 19.72 0.81
C LEU A 13 -8.87 18.37 0.57
N SER A 14 -9.98 18.08 1.23
CA SER A 14 -10.71 16.82 1.04
C SER A 14 -11.29 16.72 -0.36
N ASN A 15 -11.94 17.76 -0.85
CA ASN A 15 -12.50 17.80 -2.19
C ASN A 15 -11.40 17.82 -3.26
N VAL A 16 -10.37 18.63 -3.08
CA VAL A 16 -9.21 18.65 -3.99
C VAL A 16 -8.58 17.25 -4.11
N ASN A 17 -8.39 16.56 -2.99
CA ASN A 17 -7.86 15.19 -3.01
C ASN A 17 -8.74 14.24 -3.85
N LYS A 18 -10.07 14.25 -3.63
CA LYS A 18 -11.00 13.40 -4.38
C LYS A 18 -10.99 13.71 -5.87
N GLU A 19 -10.99 15.00 -6.25
CA GLU A 19 -10.94 15.43 -7.65
C GLU A 19 -9.64 15.01 -8.33
N VAL A 20 -8.50 15.17 -7.65
CA VAL A 20 -7.19 14.78 -8.18
C VAL A 20 -7.08 13.25 -8.32
N LEU A 21 -7.50 12.49 -7.30
CA LEU A 21 -7.51 11.02 -7.38
C LEU A 21 -8.37 10.53 -8.54
N LYS A 22 -9.57 11.11 -8.70
CA LYS A 22 -10.42 10.77 -9.83
C LYS A 22 -9.75 11.06 -11.18
N LYS A 23 -9.13 12.22 -11.34
CA LYS A 23 -8.37 12.55 -12.57
C LYS A 23 -7.23 11.57 -12.83
N TRP A 24 -6.53 11.13 -11.78
CA TRP A 24 -5.45 10.16 -11.93
C TRP A 24 -5.97 8.78 -12.34
N GLN A 25 -7.09 8.34 -11.78
CA GLN A 25 -7.74 7.08 -12.12
C GLN A 25 -8.29 7.10 -13.55
N ASP A 26 -9.12 8.13 -13.88
CA ASP A 26 -9.72 8.27 -15.20
C ASP A 26 -8.65 8.39 -16.31
N GLY A 27 -7.53 9.00 -16.00
CA GLY A 27 -6.42 9.22 -16.93
C GLY A 27 -5.36 8.12 -16.93
N ASP A 28 -5.44 7.14 -16.03
CA ASP A 28 -4.40 6.13 -15.81
C ASP A 28 -2.99 6.72 -15.69
N ILE A 29 -2.89 7.75 -14.87
CA ILE A 29 -1.67 8.61 -14.81
C ILE A 29 -0.47 7.84 -14.27
N PHE A 30 -0.66 6.89 -13.36
CA PHE A 30 0.43 6.09 -12.82
C PHE A 30 1.08 5.24 -13.92
N HIS A 31 0.33 4.43 -14.66
CA HIS A 31 0.87 3.60 -15.74
C HIS A 31 1.46 4.45 -16.86
N LYS A 32 0.80 5.52 -17.27
CA LYS A 32 1.38 6.48 -18.22
C LYS A 32 2.70 7.06 -17.76
N SER A 33 2.89 7.26 -16.46
CA SER A 33 4.16 7.76 -15.93
C SER A 33 5.31 6.74 -16.09
N LEU A 34 4.99 5.45 -16.18
CA LEU A 34 5.95 4.39 -16.50
C LEU A 34 6.18 4.27 -18.00
N GLU A 35 5.11 4.19 -18.79
CA GLU A 35 5.15 4.03 -20.26
C GLU A 35 6.01 5.10 -20.93
N ILE A 36 5.78 6.38 -20.62
CA ILE A 36 6.56 7.49 -21.22
C ILE A 36 8.03 7.52 -20.80
N ARG A 37 8.44 6.61 -19.91
CA ARG A 37 9.83 6.48 -19.43
C ARG A 37 10.44 5.14 -19.78
N GLU A 38 9.79 4.35 -20.63
CA GLU A 38 10.40 3.13 -21.15
C GLU A 38 11.71 3.47 -21.87
N GLY A 39 12.76 2.70 -21.57
CA GLY A 39 14.11 2.95 -22.07
C GLY A 39 14.90 4.05 -21.35
N HIS A 40 14.30 4.78 -20.42
CA HIS A 40 15.03 5.72 -19.57
C HIS A 40 15.81 5.00 -18.46
N PRO A 41 16.80 5.67 -17.83
CA PRO A 41 17.53 5.09 -16.69
C PRO A 41 16.57 4.68 -15.57
N SER A 42 16.74 3.47 -15.05
CA SER A 42 15.93 2.97 -13.93
C SER A 42 16.39 3.56 -12.61
N PHE A 43 15.44 3.86 -11.74
CA PHE A 43 15.66 4.06 -10.32
C PHE A 43 14.98 2.91 -9.56
N VAL A 44 15.80 2.05 -8.97
CA VAL A 44 15.33 0.88 -8.24
C VAL A 44 14.97 1.30 -6.81
N PHE A 45 13.77 0.97 -6.38
CA PHE A 45 13.27 1.23 -5.04
C PHE A 45 12.70 -0.07 -4.45
N TYR A 46 13.21 -0.47 -3.30
CA TYR A 46 12.72 -1.61 -2.54
C TYR A 46 11.83 -1.14 -1.40
N GLU A 47 10.60 -1.63 -1.38
CA GLU A 47 9.63 -1.40 -0.31
C GLU A 47 9.76 -2.48 0.76
N GLY A 48 9.65 -2.08 2.04
CA GLY A 48 9.35 -3.01 3.13
C GLY A 48 7.84 -3.21 3.18
N PRO A 49 7.30 -4.35 2.68
CA PRO A 49 5.87 -4.54 2.62
C PRO A 49 5.26 -4.68 4.02
N PRO A 50 4.04 -4.18 4.24
CA PRO A 50 3.34 -4.38 5.51
C PRO A 50 2.78 -5.79 5.61
N SER A 51 2.62 -6.29 6.84
CA SER A 51 1.75 -7.42 7.12
C SER A 51 0.29 -6.95 7.23
N ALA A 52 -0.63 -7.64 6.55
CA ALA A 52 -2.05 -7.26 6.51
C ALA A 52 -2.90 -7.95 7.60
N ASN A 53 -2.27 -8.43 8.66
CA ASN A 53 -2.94 -9.00 9.85
C ASN A 53 -3.47 -7.95 10.83
N GLY A 54 -3.13 -6.67 10.61
CA GLY A 54 -3.60 -5.52 11.40
C GLY A 54 -4.06 -4.36 10.53
N MET A 55 -4.91 -3.50 11.11
CA MET A 55 -5.39 -2.28 10.45
C MET A 55 -4.25 -1.29 10.23
N PRO A 56 -4.23 -0.58 9.08
CA PRO A 56 -3.25 0.46 8.85
C PRO A 56 -3.49 1.65 9.80
N GLY A 57 -2.40 2.21 10.34
CA GLY A 57 -2.42 3.39 11.22
C GLY A 57 -1.75 4.60 10.58
N ILE A 58 -1.84 5.76 11.28
CA ILE A 58 -1.29 7.03 10.80
C ILE A 58 0.23 6.98 10.55
N HIS A 59 0.97 6.21 11.33
CA HIS A 59 2.40 6.02 11.15
C HIS A 59 2.75 5.37 9.79
N HIS A 60 1.88 4.49 9.29
CA HIS A 60 2.03 3.90 7.96
C HIS A 60 1.82 4.95 6.86
N VAL A 61 0.88 5.90 7.04
CA VAL A 61 0.65 7.01 6.11
C VAL A 61 1.91 7.87 6.02
N ILE A 62 2.50 8.25 7.15
CA ILE A 62 3.71 9.07 7.21
C ILE A 62 4.87 8.37 6.49
N ALA A 63 5.14 7.11 6.82
CA ALA A 63 6.21 6.34 6.20
C ALA A 63 6.03 6.22 4.67
N ARG A 64 4.82 5.90 4.22
CA ARG A 64 4.49 5.78 2.79
C ARG A 64 4.60 7.11 2.05
N SER A 65 4.15 8.20 2.66
CA SER A 65 4.29 9.54 2.07
C SER A 65 5.76 9.91 1.84
N ILE A 66 6.64 9.62 2.81
CA ILE A 66 8.07 9.88 2.67
C ILE A 66 8.66 9.05 1.51
N LYS A 67 8.34 7.76 1.44
CA LYS A 67 8.80 6.88 0.34
C LYS A 67 8.32 7.39 -1.02
N ASP A 68 7.06 7.78 -1.12
CA ASP A 68 6.45 8.26 -2.37
C ASP A 68 7.10 9.56 -2.87
N ILE A 69 7.51 10.45 -1.97
CA ILE A 69 8.24 11.67 -2.32
C ILE A 69 9.51 11.35 -3.12
N PHE A 70 10.33 10.41 -2.66
CA PHE A 70 11.56 10.02 -3.36
C PHE A 70 11.27 9.41 -4.73
N CYS A 71 10.28 8.52 -4.80
CA CYS A 71 9.88 7.89 -6.06
C CYS A 71 9.32 8.91 -7.05
N ARG A 72 8.43 9.81 -6.62
CA ARG A 72 7.89 10.90 -7.46
C ARG A 72 8.98 11.87 -7.91
N TYR A 73 9.87 12.25 -7.02
CA TYR A 73 11.00 13.11 -7.38
C TYR A 73 11.85 12.48 -8.48
N LYS A 74 12.20 11.20 -8.35
CA LYS A 74 12.96 10.48 -9.39
C LYS A 74 12.18 10.37 -10.69
N THR A 75 10.87 10.10 -10.62
CA THR A 75 10.00 10.11 -11.80
C THR A 75 10.01 11.47 -12.50
N MET A 76 9.91 12.58 -11.75
CA MET A 76 9.99 13.94 -12.31
C MET A 76 11.37 14.26 -12.90
N LYS A 77 12.44 13.63 -12.40
CA LYS A 77 13.80 13.73 -12.95
C LYS A 77 14.03 12.88 -14.19
N GLY A 78 13.00 12.19 -14.69
CA GLY A 78 13.04 11.40 -15.92
C GLY A 78 13.45 9.93 -15.73
N TYR A 79 13.54 9.42 -14.51
CA TYR A 79 13.83 8.01 -14.27
C TYR A 79 12.58 7.15 -14.43
N LEU A 80 12.76 5.93 -14.95
CA LEU A 80 11.76 4.88 -14.84
C LEU A 80 11.79 4.33 -13.40
N VAL A 81 10.68 4.47 -12.67
CA VAL A 81 10.55 4.05 -11.27
C VAL A 81 9.43 3.04 -11.16
N ASN A 82 9.76 1.77 -11.38
CA ASN A 82 8.83 0.68 -11.10
C ASN A 82 8.59 0.57 -9.59
N ARG A 83 7.31 0.52 -9.20
CA ARG A 83 6.88 0.49 -7.80
C ARG A 83 5.89 -0.65 -7.66
N LYS A 84 6.35 -1.74 -7.08
CA LYS A 84 5.53 -2.93 -6.86
C LYS A 84 5.01 -2.93 -5.43
N ALA A 85 3.73 -3.24 -5.25
CA ALA A 85 3.18 -3.55 -3.94
C ALA A 85 3.66 -4.92 -3.45
N GLY A 86 3.38 -5.24 -2.19
CA GLY A 86 3.71 -6.53 -1.60
C GLY A 86 3.11 -6.65 -0.20
N TRP A 87 3.17 -7.88 0.32
CA TRP A 87 2.71 -8.21 1.66
C TRP A 87 3.77 -9.02 2.39
N ASP A 88 4.01 -8.66 3.66
CA ASP A 88 4.73 -9.52 4.57
C ASP A 88 3.75 -10.58 5.09
N THR A 89 3.99 -11.83 4.72
CA THR A 89 3.03 -12.92 4.93
C THR A 89 3.45 -13.93 6.00
N HIS A 90 4.42 -13.59 6.82
CA HIS A 90 4.91 -14.49 7.87
C HIS A 90 5.47 -13.72 9.08
N GLY A 91 5.92 -14.45 10.06
CA GLY A 91 6.63 -13.92 11.20
C GLY A 91 5.79 -13.76 12.46
N LEU A 92 6.46 -13.41 13.54
CA LEU A 92 5.95 -13.36 14.90
C LEU A 92 4.66 -12.53 15.07
N PRO A 93 4.46 -11.37 14.40
CA PRO A 93 3.22 -10.62 14.54
C PRO A 93 1.97 -11.40 14.12
N VAL A 94 2.08 -12.23 13.07
CA VAL A 94 0.97 -13.09 12.61
C VAL A 94 0.73 -14.22 13.63
N GLU A 95 1.79 -14.88 14.06
CA GLU A 95 1.74 -15.98 15.02
C GLU A 95 1.09 -15.55 16.33
N LEU A 96 1.56 -14.46 16.95
CA LEU A 96 0.99 -13.92 18.18
C LEU A 96 -0.49 -13.49 18.02
N GLY A 97 -0.85 -12.96 16.86
CA GLY A 97 -2.25 -12.60 16.54
C GLY A 97 -3.15 -13.83 16.53
N VAL A 98 -2.69 -14.91 15.90
CA VAL A 98 -3.41 -16.18 15.81
C VAL A 98 -3.48 -16.88 17.16
N GLU A 99 -2.37 -16.97 17.91
CA GLU A 99 -2.35 -17.54 19.27
C GLU A 99 -3.38 -16.83 20.17
N LYS A 100 -3.40 -15.50 20.14
CA LYS A 100 -4.37 -14.71 20.89
C LYS A 100 -5.82 -15.00 20.47
N THR A 101 -6.06 -15.11 19.16
CA THR A 101 -7.42 -15.37 18.63
C THR A 101 -7.91 -16.77 18.98
N LEU A 102 -7.02 -17.75 18.97
CA LEU A 102 -7.34 -19.15 19.31
C LEU A 102 -7.30 -19.42 20.83
N GLY A 103 -6.79 -18.49 21.65
CA GLY A 103 -6.62 -18.68 23.08
C GLY A 103 -5.61 -19.76 23.46
N ILE A 104 -4.54 -19.89 22.66
CA ILE A 104 -3.48 -20.88 22.81
C ILE A 104 -2.11 -20.20 22.98
N THR A 105 -1.13 -20.98 23.37
CA THR A 105 0.28 -20.62 23.37
C THR A 105 1.05 -21.51 22.38
N LYS A 106 2.28 -21.14 22.06
CA LYS A 106 3.13 -21.97 21.17
C LYS A 106 3.36 -23.38 21.68
N GLU A 107 3.32 -23.63 23.00
CA GLU A 107 3.46 -24.93 23.60
C GLU A 107 2.26 -25.87 23.36
N ASP A 108 1.13 -25.31 22.97
CA ASP A 108 -0.10 -26.02 22.63
C ASP A 108 -0.10 -26.55 21.19
N ILE A 109 0.76 -26.01 20.34
CA ILE A 109 0.89 -26.41 18.94
C ILE A 109 1.46 -27.83 18.86
N GLY A 110 0.77 -28.71 18.15
CA GLY A 110 1.08 -30.14 18.12
C GLY A 110 0.51 -30.96 19.29
N LYS A 111 -0.17 -30.31 20.26
CA LYS A 111 -0.82 -30.97 21.41
C LYS A 111 -2.33 -30.70 21.43
N LYS A 112 -2.74 -29.44 21.57
CA LYS A 112 -4.16 -29.03 21.59
C LYS A 112 -4.68 -28.71 20.21
N ILE A 113 -3.82 -28.23 19.30
CA ILE A 113 -4.10 -27.95 17.91
C ILE A 113 -2.99 -28.56 17.05
N SER A 114 -3.34 -29.16 15.94
CA SER A 114 -2.34 -29.67 15.01
C SER A 114 -1.55 -28.54 14.33
N VAL A 115 -0.32 -28.82 13.93
CA VAL A 115 0.51 -27.86 13.16
C VAL A 115 -0.20 -27.44 11.87
N ALA A 116 -0.91 -28.34 11.22
CA ALA A 116 -1.65 -28.05 9.98
C ALA A 116 -2.79 -27.05 10.21
N GLU A 117 -3.57 -27.23 11.28
CA GLU A 117 -4.67 -26.31 11.64
C GLU A 117 -4.13 -24.93 12.05
N TYR A 118 -3.06 -24.90 12.82
CA TYR A 118 -2.38 -23.67 13.20
C TYR A 118 -1.88 -22.89 11.97
N ASN A 119 -1.17 -23.56 11.06
CA ASN A 119 -0.71 -22.96 9.81
C ASN A 119 -1.87 -22.47 8.93
N ALA A 120 -2.98 -23.23 8.89
CA ALA A 120 -4.17 -22.79 8.16
C ALA A 120 -4.79 -21.53 8.79
N ALA A 121 -4.78 -21.39 10.12
CA ALA A 121 -5.22 -20.21 10.82
C ALA A 121 -4.32 -19.01 10.51
N CYS A 122 -3.00 -19.16 10.54
CA CYS A 122 -2.03 -18.12 10.18
C CYS A 122 -2.23 -17.63 8.73
N ARG A 123 -2.41 -18.54 7.78
CA ARG A 123 -2.68 -18.19 6.37
C ARG A 123 -3.98 -17.40 6.18
N ARG A 124 -5.01 -17.68 6.96
CA ARG A 124 -6.25 -16.90 6.91
C ARG A 124 -6.11 -15.51 7.53
N ASP A 125 -5.37 -15.41 8.62
CA ASP A 125 -5.27 -14.18 9.39
C ASP A 125 -4.33 -13.15 8.76
N VAL A 126 -3.23 -13.60 8.13
CA VAL A 126 -2.18 -12.75 7.59
C VAL A 126 -2.66 -11.76 6.53
N MET A 127 -3.70 -12.11 5.76
CA MET A 127 -4.25 -11.28 4.67
C MET A 127 -5.60 -10.63 5.04
N LYS A 128 -5.98 -10.63 6.30
CA LYS A 128 -7.31 -10.25 6.79
C LYS A 128 -7.70 -8.82 6.45
N PHE A 129 -6.77 -7.88 6.44
CA PHE A 129 -7.00 -6.45 6.22
C PHE A 129 -6.44 -5.92 4.91
N THR A 130 -6.19 -6.78 3.92
CA THR A 130 -5.67 -6.35 2.61
C THR A 130 -6.53 -5.31 1.93
N LYS A 131 -7.86 -5.43 2.06
CA LYS A 131 -8.80 -4.44 1.50
C LYS A 131 -8.60 -3.06 2.12
N GLU A 132 -8.52 -2.97 3.43
CA GLU A 132 -8.32 -1.71 4.17
C GLU A 132 -6.98 -1.06 3.82
N TRP A 133 -5.93 -1.86 3.66
CA TRP A 133 -4.62 -1.40 3.22
C TRP A 133 -4.64 -0.89 1.77
N THR A 134 -5.34 -1.58 0.87
CA THR A 134 -5.52 -1.15 -0.51
C THR A 134 -6.31 0.15 -0.58
N ASP A 135 -7.45 0.22 0.14
CA ASP A 135 -8.28 1.42 0.22
C ASP A 135 -7.49 2.63 0.76
N LEU A 136 -6.68 2.44 1.80
CA LEU A 136 -5.81 3.49 2.33
C LEU A 136 -4.77 3.93 1.30
N THR A 137 -4.09 2.98 0.66
CA THR A 137 -3.07 3.25 -0.35
C THR A 137 -3.62 4.10 -1.49
N GLN A 138 -4.81 3.76 -1.98
CA GLN A 138 -5.49 4.52 -3.02
C GLN A 138 -5.92 5.91 -2.53
N LYS A 139 -6.55 6.02 -1.35
CA LYS A 139 -7.03 7.28 -0.78
C LYS A 139 -5.93 8.28 -0.50
N MET A 140 -4.76 7.84 -0.09
CA MET A 140 -3.60 8.72 0.12
C MET A 140 -2.89 9.09 -1.19
N GLY A 141 -3.27 8.49 -2.31
CA GLY A 141 -2.66 8.73 -3.62
C GLY A 141 -1.24 8.18 -3.73
N TYR A 142 -0.91 7.13 -2.98
CA TYR A 142 0.39 6.47 -3.08
C TYR A 142 0.48 5.71 -4.41
N TRP A 143 1.45 6.07 -5.23
CA TRP A 143 1.65 5.45 -6.54
C TRP A 143 2.44 4.15 -6.40
N VAL A 144 1.75 3.05 -6.49
CA VAL A 144 2.32 1.70 -6.42
C VAL A 144 1.41 0.74 -7.21
N ASP A 145 2.01 -0.22 -7.89
CA ASP A 145 1.27 -1.29 -8.57
C ASP A 145 0.67 -2.23 -7.50
N LEU A 146 -0.66 -2.23 -7.42
CA LEU A 146 -1.45 -3.08 -6.52
C LEU A 146 -2.03 -4.30 -7.23
N GLU A 147 -1.90 -4.39 -8.56
CA GLU A 147 -2.51 -5.47 -9.35
C GLU A 147 -1.66 -6.75 -9.30
N ASN A 148 -0.34 -6.56 -9.13
CA ASN A 148 0.64 -7.65 -9.08
C ASN A 148 1.49 -7.59 -7.81
N PRO A 149 0.88 -7.70 -6.62
CA PRO A 149 1.60 -7.58 -5.35
C PRO A 149 2.51 -8.79 -5.05
#